data_6a6d97882d776959762c94aa6eb3d97e
#
_entry.id   6a6d97882d776959762c94aa6eb3d97e
#
_cell.length_a   1.000
_cell.length_b   1.000
_cell.length_c   1.000
_cell.angle_alpha   90.00
_cell.angle_beta   90.00
_cell.angle_gamma   90.00
#
_symmetry.space_group_name_H-M   'P 1'
#
loop_
_entity.id
_entity.type
_entity.pdbx_description
1 polymer ?
#
loop_
_entity_poly.entity_id
_entity_poly.type
_entity_poly.pdbx_seq_one_letter_code
_entity_poly.pdbx_strand_id
1 'polypeptide(L)'
;MADSPKWTRAQQQAISCRGGTVLVSAAAGSGKTAVLVQRVIDILTDREHPVDADRILVVTFSNAAAEEMRQRINARLSELLAENPTDSYLLRQRTLLSAAHISTVHSFCLELVRANFQLLDIPADFRLGSQNEIDLLEEDVAVQTIEQNYEDNDGSFSDLVELVSSGRDDKGLQDTLHRLYGFVRSHPFYREWLDEKLLMYDDTIPVGQTVWGQVILQYALDAVEFAQSQLRRAIEQMQGDAAMEKAYLPAFASDLAQLNALYSTLRTGSWGEVCRQLQTIRPERLGSLRGYEDDGKKQLVQRMRKSAQAVVAKLAEQLFCADEQEFAEDIRFLRPRIETLFSLVLDYDRRLLAAKRERSLLDFADLEHFAVQLLVERRDGEYCKTPLARQLSESFAFVLVDEYQDTNATQDMIFGSVSRPDNLFMVGDVKQSIYRFRQAMPEIFIHKRSAYHDYDGQNYPARIVLSNNFRSRSEERRVG
;
A
#
# COMPACT_ATOMS: atom_id res chain seq x y z
N MET A 1 -36.29 26.34 -7.03
CA MET A 1 -35.25 25.65 -7.82
C MET A 1 -34.02 25.58 -6.94
N ALA A 2 -33.70 24.44 -6.36
CA ALA A 2 -32.44 24.28 -5.63
C ALA A 2 -31.31 24.33 -6.66
N ASP A 3 -30.35 25.23 -6.43
CA ASP A 3 -29.18 25.40 -7.29
C ASP A 3 -28.45 24.05 -7.38
N SER A 4 -28.48 23.42 -8.56
CA SER A 4 -27.75 22.16 -8.80
C SER A 4 -26.28 22.40 -8.48
N PRO A 5 -25.60 21.51 -7.71
CA PRO A 5 -24.22 21.72 -7.35
C PRO A 5 -23.37 21.91 -8.61
N LYS A 6 -22.65 23.01 -8.70
CA LYS A 6 -21.73 23.26 -9.82
C LYS A 6 -20.52 22.35 -9.68
N TRP A 7 -20.53 21.21 -10.40
CA TRP A 7 -19.37 20.33 -10.50
C TRP A 7 -18.20 20.98 -11.21
N THR A 8 -17.00 20.80 -10.72
CA THR A 8 -15.79 21.17 -11.47
C THR A 8 -15.63 20.26 -12.70
N ARG A 9 -14.81 20.69 -13.66
CA ARG A 9 -14.54 19.90 -14.86
C ARG A 9 -14.05 18.48 -14.51
N ALA A 10 -13.12 18.34 -13.56
CA ALA A 10 -12.61 17.04 -13.13
C ALA A 10 -13.67 16.19 -12.43
N GLN A 11 -14.53 16.79 -11.59
CA GLN A 11 -15.66 16.10 -10.99
C GLN A 11 -16.66 15.62 -12.05
N GLN A 12 -16.99 16.48 -13.02
CA GLN A 12 -17.88 16.13 -14.13
C GLN A 12 -17.29 14.96 -14.95
N GLN A 13 -16.00 15.01 -15.26
CA GLN A 13 -15.31 13.90 -15.92
C GLN A 13 -15.42 12.59 -15.13
N ALA A 14 -15.18 12.65 -13.81
CA ALA A 14 -15.30 11.47 -12.94
C ALA A 14 -16.73 10.92 -12.86
N ILE A 15 -17.76 11.76 -12.93
CA ILE A 15 -19.17 11.38 -12.94
C ILE A 15 -19.54 10.73 -14.28
N SER A 16 -19.14 11.33 -15.41
CA SER A 16 -19.62 10.94 -16.73
C SER A 16 -18.76 9.92 -17.47
N CYS A 17 -17.48 9.70 -17.06
CA CYS A 17 -16.61 8.77 -17.78
C CYS A 17 -17.17 7.34 -17.78
N ARG A 18 -17.06 6.65 -18.92
CA ARG A 18 -17.52 5.27 -19.14
C ARG A 18 -16.51 4.53 -20.02
N GLY A 19 -16.58 3.21 -20.05
CA GLY A 19 -15.88 2.37 -21.01
C GLY A 19 -14.43 2.08 -20.70
N GLY A 20 -13.98 2.25 -19.42
CA GLY A 20 -12.61 1.90 -19.04
C GLY A 20 -12.38 1.89 -17.54
N THR A 21 -11.23 1.36 -17.13
CA THR A 21 -10.76 1.42 -15.75
C THR A 21 -10.30 2.83 -15.40
N VAL A 22 -10.85 3.41 -14.32
CA VAL A 22 -10.57 4.79 -13.88
C VAL A 22 -10.17 4.84 -12.42
N LEU A 23 -9.07 5.53 -12.12
CA LEU A 23 -8.64 5.88 -10.77
C LEU A 23 -8.84 7.37 -10.52
N VAL A 24 -9.65 7.71 -9.52
CA VAL A 24 -9.86 9.09 -9.07
C VAL A 24 -8.97 9.36 -7.85
N SER A 25 -7.93 10.16 -8.04
CA SER A 25 -7.08 10.65 -6.96
C SER A 25 -7.64 11.96 -6.44
N ALA A 26 -8.18 11.94 -5.24
CA ALA A 26 -8.93 13.04 -4.67
C ALA A 26 -8.25 13.59 -3.41
N ALA A 27 -8.17 14.91 -3.27
CA ALA A 27 -7.70 15.53 -2.02
C ALA A 27 -8.80 15.53 -0.95
N ALA A 28 -8.40 15.69 0.33
CA ALA A 28 -9.34 15.86 1.43
C ALA A 28 -10.34 17.00 1.13
N GLY A 29 -11.64 16.75 1.33
CA GLY A 29 -12.67 17.75 1.08
C GLY A 29 -12.98 18.04 -0.39
N SER A 30 -12.46 17.25 -1.34
CA SER A 30 -12.74 17.41 -2.78
C SER A 30 -14.10 16.85 -3.24
N GLY A 31 -14.89 16.30 -2.31
CA GLY A 31 -16.22 15.76 -2.61
C GLY A 31 -16.22 14.34 -3.18
N LYS A 32 -15.23 13.48 -2.83
CA LYS A 32 -15.14 12.07 -3.26
C LYS A 32 -16.47 11.33 -3.24
N THR A 33 -17.05 11.23 -2.05
CA THR A 33 -18.34 10.52 -1.85
C THR A 33 -19.50 11.14 -2.65
N ALA A 34 -19.54 12.47 -2.77
CA ALA A 34 -20.55 13.15 -3.56
C ALA A 34 -20.41 12.83 -5.06
N VAL A 35 -19.18 12.80 -5.58
CA VAL A 35 -18.90 12.40 -6.97
C VAL A 35 -19.30 10.94 -7.20
N LEU A 36 -18.98 10.04 -6.27
CA LEU A 36 -19.31 8.62 -6.37
C LEU A 36 -20.83 8.39 -6.36
N VAL A 37 -21.54 9.02 -5.41
CA VAL A 37 -23.02 8.97 -5.35
C VAL A 37 -23.63 9.53 -6.63
N GLN A 38 -23.18 10.71 -7.09
CA GLN A 38 -23.70 11.31 -8.31
C GLN A 38 -23.44 10.44 -9.54
N ARG A 39 -22.26 9.79 -9.62
CA ARG A 39 -21.95 8.85 -10.69
C ARG A 39 -22.93 7.66 -10.72
N VAL A 40 -23.24 7.07 -9.56
CA VAL A 40 -24.24 5.99 -9.48
C VAL A 40 -25.61 6.48 -9.94
N ILE A 41 -26.04 7.67 -9.49
CA ILE A 41 -27.31 8.26 -9.91
C ILE A 41 -27.32 8.49 -11.42
N ASP A 42 -26.24 9.03 -11.98
CA ASP A 42 -26.08 9.28 -13.41
C ASP A 42 -26.18 7.98 -14.24
N ILE A 43 -25.59 6.88 -13.74
CA ILE A 43 -25.71 5.55 -14.34
C ILE A 43 -27.16 5.05 -14.28
N LEU A 44 -27.81 5.14 -13.11
CA LEU A 44 -29.17 4.63 -12.91
C LEU A 44 -30.26 5.45 -13.62
N THR A 45 -29.95 6.68 -14.01
CA THR A 45 -30.89 7.57 -14.71
C THR A 45 -30.63 7.69 -16.21
N ASP A 46 -29.54 7.07 -16.70
CA ASP A 46 -29.22 7.03 -18.12
C ASP A 46 -30.20 6.13 -18.89
N ARG A 47 -30.93 6.74 -19.80
CA ARG A 47 -31.92 6.02 -20.63
C ARG A 47 -31.37 5.59 -21.99
N GLU A 48 -30.27 6.17 -22.41
CA GLU A 48 -29.60 5.80 -23.64
C GLU A 48 -28.82 4.47 -23.46
N HIS A 49 -28.25 4.31 -22.26
CA HIS A 49 -27.49 3.11 -21.87
C HIS A 49 -28.03 2.56 -20.54
N PRO A 50 -29.23 1.96 -20.54
CA PRO A 50 -29.91 1.57 -19.30
C PRO A 50 -29.17 0.46 -18.56
N VAL A 51 -28.92 0.67 -17.27
CA VAL A 51 -28.30 -0.30 -16.36
C VAL A 51 -29.21 -0.46 -15.14
N ASP A 52 -29.55 -1.69 -14.80
CA ASP A 52 -30.34 -2.00 -13.60
C ASP A 52 -29.48 -1.86 -12.34
N ALA A 53 -30.09 -1.41 -11.23
CA ALA A 53 -29.36 -1.13 -9.98
C ALA A 53 -28.71 -2.38 -9.37
N ASP A 54 -29.28 -3.57 -9.55
CA ASP A 54 -28.73 -4.86 -9.12
C ASP A 54 -27.48 -5.30 -9.91
N ARG A 55 -27.15 -4.61 -11.00
CA ARG A 55 -25.93 -4.83 -11.79
C ARG A 55 -24.78 -3.89 -11.39
N ILE A 56 -24.91 -3.15 -10.31
CA ILE A 56 -23.88 -2.25 -9.80
C ILE A 56 -23.32 -2.81 -8.49
N LEU A 57 -22.01 -3.01 -8.43
CA LEU A 57 -21.28 -3.28 -7.21
C LEU A 57 -20.62 -1.99 -6.71
N VAL A 58 -20.93 -1.58 -5.49
CA VAL A 58 -20.25 -0.47 -4.81
C VAL A 58 -19.67 -1.00 -3.51
N VAL A 59 -18.36 -0.92 -3.40
CA VAL A 59 -17.63 -1.34 -2.21
C VAL A 59 -17.17 -0.12 -1.43
N THR A 60 -17.49 -0.08 -0.13
CA THR A 60 -17.09 0.99 0.79
C THR A 60 -16.29 0.42 1.95
N PHE A 61 -15.62 1.31 2.69
CA PHE A 61 -14.78 0.89 3.82
C PHE A 61 -15.60 0.51 5.07
N SER A 62 -16.80 1.07 5.27
CA SER A 62 -17.62 0.81 6.44
C SER A 62 -19.10 0.59 6.09
N ASN A 63 -19.78 -0.19 6.92
CA ASN A 63 -21.23 -0.41 6.79
C ASN A 63 -22.02 0.91 6.87
N ALA A 64 -21.57 1.85 7.70
CA ALA A 64 -22.21 3.17 7.81
C ALA A 64 -22.10 3.95 6.49
N ALA A 65 -20.92 3.91 5.82
CA ALA A 65 -20.72 4.57 4.54
C ALA A 65 -21.56 3.91 3.42
N ALA A 66 -21.68 2.58 3.42
CA ALA A 66 -22.53 1.85 2.48
C ALA A 66 -24.00 2.22 2.65
N GLU A 67 -24.47 2.27 3.89
CA GLU A 67 -25.85 2.64 4.20
C GLU A 67 -26.14 4.11 3.86
N GLU A 68 -25.25 5.04 4.21
CA GLU A 68 -25.36 6.45 3.83
C GLU A 68 -25.45 6.62 2.32
N MET A 69 -24.60 5.90 1.57
CA MET A 69 -24.62 5.92 0.11
C MET A 69 -25.94 5.42 -0.44
N ARG A 70 -26.46 4.30 0.06
CA ARG A 70 -27.77 3.74 -0.32
C ARG A 70 -28.89 4.74 -0.06
N GLN A 71 -28.90 5.37 1.10
CA GLN A 71 -29.90 6.38 1.47
C GLN A 71 -29.84 7.60 0.54
N ARG A 72 -28.67 8.11 0.22
CA ARG A 72 -28.50 9.25 -0.70
C ARG A 72 -28.99 8.94 -2.11
N ILE A 73 -28.67 7.73 -2.63
CA ILE A 73 -29.15 7.29 -3.94
C ILE A 73 -30.68 7.16 -3.93
N ASN A 74 -31.25 6.51 -2.90
CA ASN A 74 -32.70 6.35 -2.77
C ASN A 74 -33.43 7.68 -2.65
N ALA A 75 -32.90 8.63 -1.87
CA ALA A 75 -33.45 9.97 -1.75
C ALA A 75 -33.53 10.68 -3.10
N ARG A 76 -32.43 10.62 -3.87
CA ARG A 76 -32.37 11.25 -5.19
C ARG A 76 -33.33 10.61 -6.20
N LEU A 77 -33.43 9.29 -6.23
CA LEU A 77 -34.39 8.59 -7.07
C LEU A 77 -35.83 8.97 -6.67
N SER A 78 -36.10 9.13 -5.38
CA SER A 78 -37.41 9.55 -4.86
C SER A 78 -37.77 10.99 -5.25
N GLU A 79 -36.79 11.93 -5.25
CA GLU A 79 -36.97 13.29 -5.75
C GLU A 79 -37.35 13.30 -7.24
N LEU A 80 -36.62 12.55 -8.07
CA LEU A 80 -36.92 12.42 -9.50
C LEU A 80 -38.29 11.81 -9.77
N LEU A 81 -38.71 10.83 -8.95
CA LEU A 81 -40.02 10.23 -9.01
C LEU A 81 -41.13 11.20 -8.54
N ALA A 82 -40.86 12.13 -7.62
CA ALA A 82 -41.80 13.16 -7.23
C ALA A 82 -42.10 14.14 -8.38
N GLU A 83 -41.13 14.39 -9.26
CA GLU A 83 -41.29 15.18 -10.48
C GLU A 83 -42.12 14.42 -11.56
N ASN A 84 -41.94 13.09 -11.65
CA ASN A 84 -42.68 12.22 -12.58
C ASN A 84 -43.06 10.90 -11.89
N PRO A 85 -44.22 10.86 -11.15
CA PRO A 85 -44.63 9.69 -10.37
C PRO A 85 -44.94 8.41 -11.15
N THR A 86 -45.21 8.54 -12.45
CA THR A 86 -45.57 7.43 -13.34
C THR A 86 -44.37 6.86 -14.13
N ASP A 87 -43.18 7.37 -13.87
CA ASP A 87 -41.98 6.91 -14.55
C ASP A 87 -41.63 5.46 -14.16
N SER A 88 -41.99 4.53 -15.02
CA SER A 88 -41.81 3.10 -14.80
C SER A 88 -40.33 2.70 -14.72
N TYR A 89 -39.43 3.40 -15.43
CA TYR A 89 -37.99 3.14 -15.39
C TYR A 89 -37.42 3.51 -14.01
N LEU A 90 -37.68 4.71 -13.50
CA LEU A 90 -37.25 5.12 -12.17
C LEU A 90 -37.88 4.30 -11.05
N LEU A 91 -39.15 3.90 -11.17
CA LEU A 91 -39.79 2.98 -10.24
C LEU A 91 -39.06 1.63 -10.19
N ARG A 92 -38.68 1.08 -11.35
CA ARG A 92 -37.88 -0.14 -11.45
C ARG A 92 -36.55 0.02 -10.76
N GLN A 93 -35.80 1.09 -11.05
CA GLN A 93 -34.47 1.34 -10.44
C GLN A 93 -34.59 1.44 -8.91
N ARG A 94 -35.57 2.14 -8.38
CA ARG A 94 -35.80 2.23 -6.93
C ARG A 94 -36.11 0.88 -6.29
N THR A 95 -36.87 0.03 -6.98
CA THR A 95 -37.17 -1.32 -6.49
C THR A 95 -35.91 -2.19 -6.49
N LEU A 96 -35.13 -2.16 -7.57
CA LEU A 96 -33.89 -2.93 -7.69
C LEU A 96 -32.78 -2.43 -6.78
N LEU A 97 -32.82 -1.20 -6.28
CA LEU A 97 -31.82 -0.66 -5.36
C LEU A 97 -31.71 -1.46 -4.07
N SER A 98 -32.77 -2.14 -3.63
CA SER A 98 -32.74 -3.05 -2.48
C SER A 98 -31.88 -4.30 -2.73
N ALA A 99 -31.76 -4.71 -3.98
CA ALA A 99 -30.93 -5.83 -4.43
C ALA A 99 -29.55 -5.38 -4.94
N ALA A 100 -29.27 -4.08 -5.00
CA ALA A 100 -27.97 -3.56 -5.41
C ALA A 100 -26.88 -3.92 -4.41
N HIS A 101 -25.72 -4.33 -4.91
CA HIS A 101 -24.56 -4.72 -4.09
C HIS A 101 -23.79 -3.47 -3.61
N ILE A 102 -24.37 -2.76 -2.63
CA ILE A 102 -23.71 -1.60 -1.96
C ILE A 102 -23.34 -2.07 -0.55
N SER A 103 -22.08 -2.43 -0.33
CA SER A 103 -21.65 -3.09 0.90
C SER A 103 -20.16 -2.85 1.19
N THR A 104 -19.67 -3.37 2.32
CA THR A 104 -18.23 -3.47 2.56
C THR A 104 -17.65 -4.67 1.81
N VAL A 105 -16.31 -4.67 1.61
CA VAL A 105 -15.61 -5.80 0.99
C VAL A 105 -15.90 -7.11 1.74
N HIS A 106 -15.87 -7.09 3.07
CA HIS A 106 -16.14 -8.27 3.90
C HIS A 106 -17.58 -8.78 3.75
N SER A 107 -18.56 -7.87 3.66
CA SER A 107 -19.95 -8.26 3.41
C SER A 107 -20.13 -8.90 2.04
N PHE A 108 -19.48 -8.35 1.02
CA PHE A 108 -19.44 -8.93 -0.32
C PHE A 108 -18.79 -10.33 -0.31
N CYS A 109 -17.62 -10.48 0.33
CA CYS A 109 -16.95 -11.77 0.47
C CYS A 109 -17.81 -12.78 1.24
N LEU A 110 -18.48 -12.35 2.32
CA LEU A 110 -19.38 -13.22 3.09
C LEU A 110 -20.56 -13.75 2.24
N GLU A 111 -21.17 -12.89 1.43
CA GLU A 111 -22.24 -13.27 0.49
C GLU A 111 -21.72 -14.30 -0.52
N LEU A 112 -20.56 -14.03 -1.12
CA LEU A 112 -19.92 -14.91 -2.09
C LEU A 112 -19.57 -16.29 -1.49
N VAL A 113 -18.97 -16.31 -0.30
CA VAL A 113 -18.59 -17.53 0.41
C VAL A 113 -19.81 -18.33 0.81
N ARG A 114 -20.88 -17.69 1.34
CA ARG A 114 -22.14 -18.36 1.67
C ARG A 114 -22.85 -18.98 0.48
N ALA A 115 -22.80 -18.30 -0.67
CA ALA A 115 -23.40 -18.82 -1.90
C ALA A 115 -22.63 -20.03 -2.48
N ASN A 116 -21.34 -20.21 -2.13
CA ASN A 116 -20.45 -21.18 -2.74
C ASN A 116 -19.69 -22.06 -1.70
N PHE A 117 -20.16 -22.15 -0.47
CA PHE A 117 -19.48 -22.86 0.62
C PHE A 117 -19.11 -24.31 0.27
N GLN A 118 -19.91 -24.96 -0.56
CA GLN A 118 -19.70 -26.34 -1.01
C GLN A 118 -18.37 -26.51 -1.78
N LEU A 119 -17.86 -25.45 -2.39
CA LEU A 119 -16.60 -25.45 -3.14
C LEU A 119 -15.38 -25.20 -2.24
N LEU A 120 -15.60 -24.86 -0.96
CA LEU A 120 -14.56 -24.38 -0.04
C LEU A 120 -14.25 -25.35 1.10
N ASP A 121 -14.91 -26.51 1.16
CA ASP A 121 -14.79 -27.47 2.25
C ASP A 121 -14.94 -26.82 3.64
N ILE A 122 -15.98 -25.98 3.79
CA ILE A 122 -16.35 -25.33 5.06
C ILE A 122 -17.79 -25.72 5.45
N PRO A 123 -18.12 -25.74 6.75
CA PRO A 123 -19.48 -26.04 7.22
C PRO A 123 -20.50 -25.03 6.66
N ALA A 124 -21.68 -25.50 6.30
CA ALA A 124 -22.76 -24.63 5.80
C ALA A 124 -23.26 -23.61 6.85
N ASP A 125 -23.14 -23.96 8.11
CA ASP A 125 -23.56 -23.18 9.28
C ASP A 125 -22.47 -22.30 9.87
N PHE A 126 -21.39 -22.05 9.12
CA PHE A 126 -20.33 -21.20 9.60
C PHE A 126 -20.83 -19.81 10.00
N ARG A 127 -20.23 -19.25 11.03
CA ARG A 127 -20.46 -17.88 11.51
C ARG A 127 -19.17 -17.08 11.57
N LEU A 128 -19.31 -15.78 11.57
CA LEU A 128 -18.18 -14.89 11.88
C LEU A 128 -17.93 -14.88 13.39
N GLY A 129 -16.68 -15.13 13.79
CA GLY A 129 -16.25 -14.96 15.16
C GLY A 129 -16.26 -13.49 15.58
N SER A 130 -16.56 -13.23 16.85
CA SER A 130 -16.27 -11.92 17.42
C SER A 130 -14.75 -11.73 17.53
N GLN A 131 -14.27 -10.47 17.54
CA GLN A 131 -12.84 -10.21 17.64
C GLN A 131 -12.21 -10.88 18.84
N ASN A 132 -12.83 -10.76 20.02
CA ASN A 132 -12.31 -11.40 21.24
C ASN A 132 -12.25 -12.93 21.16
N GLU A 133 -13.23 -13.54 20.48
CA GLU A 133 -13.25 -15.01 20.30
C GLU A 133 -12.14 -15.46 19.37
N ILE A 134 -11.88 -14.73 18.31
CA ILE A 134 -10.78 -14.98 17.37
C ILE A 134 -9.43 -14.75 18.06
N ASP A 135 -9.25 -13.63 18.75
CA ASP A 135 -8.00 -13.31 19.45
C ASP A 135 -7.61 -14.38 20.49
N LEU A 136 -8.59 -14.89 21.27
CA LEU A 136 -8.36 -15.98 22.22
C LEU A 136 -7.98 -17.28 21.51
N LEU A 137 -8.63 -17.59 20.40
CA LEU A 137 -8.31 -18.80 19.63
C LEU A 137 -6.91 -18.68 18.98
N GLU A 138 -6.57 -17.52 18.47
CA GLU A 138 -5.24 -17.24 17.90
C GLU A 138 -4.15 -17.41 18.96
N GLU A 139 -4.36 -16.89 20.17
CA GLU A 139 -3.42 -17.05 21.29
C GLU A 139 -3.26 -18.50 21.71
N ASP A 140 -4.36 -19.24 21.91
CA ASP A 140 -4.33 -20.67 22.27
C ASP A 140 -3.59 -21.50 21.22
N VAL A 141 -3.89 -21.30 19.94
CA VAL A 141 -3.26 -22.03 18.85
C VAL A 141 -1.79 -21.65 18.68
N ALA A 142 -1.41 -20.40 18.91
CA ALA A 142 -0.01 -19.99 18.87
C ALA A 142 0.83 -20.70 19.93
N VAL A 143 0.32 -20.76 21.18
CA VAL A 143 0.97 -21.50 22.27
C VAL A 143 1.15 -22.97 21.89
N GLN A 144 0.07 -23.64 21.44
CA GLN A 144 0.12 -25.04 21.03
C GLN A 144 1.09 -25.28 19.86
N THR A 145 1.15 -24.36 18.91
CA THR A 145 2.06 -24.47 17.77
C THR A 145 3.52 -24.37 18.21
N ILE A 146 3.84 -23.46 19.12
CA ILE A 146 5.18 -23.29 19.66
C ILE A 146 5.59 -24.50 20.53
N GLU A 147 4.70 -24.94 21.40
CA GLU A 147 4.95 -26.14 22.26
C GLU A 147 5.24 -27.38 21.41
N GLN A 148 4.47 -27.61 20.33
CA GLN A 148 4.69 -28.77 19.45
C GLN A 148 6.05 -28.66 18.72
N ASN A 149 6.46 -27.49 18.30
CA ASN A 149 7.76 -27.30 17.65
C ASN A 149 8.94 -27.50 18.62
N TYR A 150 8.74 -27.26 19.91
CA TYR A 150 9.73 -27.66 20.94
C TYR A 150 9.77 -29.20 21.14
N GLU A 151 8.62 -29.87 21.10
CA GLU A 151 8.55 -31.34 21.24
C GLU A 151 9.20 -32.07 20.06
N ASP A 152 9.05 -31.53 18.84
CA ASP A 152 9.66 -32.07 17.62
C ASP A 152 11.20 -31.97 17.65
N ASN A 153 11.75 -31.17 18.59
CA ASN A 153 13.16 -31.02 18.94
C ASN A 153 14.10 -30.82 17.75
N ASP A 154 13.67 -30.00 16.81
CA ASP A 154 14.51 -29.56 15.70
C ASP A 154 15.45 -28.43 16.17
N GLY A 155 16.77 -28.62 16.04
CA GLY A 155 17.77 -27.64 16.42
C GLY A 155 17.57 -26.28 15.71
N SER A 156 16.96 -26.27 14.52
CA SER A 156 16.66 -25.04 13.76
C SER A 156 15.61 -24.18 14.47
N PHE A 157 14.65 -24.79 15.17
CA PHE A 157 13.67 -24.05 15.97
C PHE A 157 14.31 -23.37 17.19
N SER A 158 15.23 -24.08 17.89
CA SER A 158 15.98 -23.49 18.99
C SER A 158 16.81 -22.28 18.56
N ASP A 159 17.44 -22.36 17.39
CA ASP A 159 18.20 -21.24 16.78
C ASP A 159 17.30 -20.03 16.47
N LEU A 160 16.06 -20.27 16.02
CA LEU A 160 15.09 -19.21 15.78
C LEU A 160 14.68 -18.54 17.11
N VAL A 161 14.38 -19.36 18.13
CA VAL A 161 13.99 -18.85 19.45
C VAL A 161 15.09 -17.97 20.04
N GLU A 162 16.36 -18.41 20.00
CA GLU A 162 17.51 -17.60 20.47
C GLU A 162 17.63 -16.26 19.74
N LEU A 163 17.30 -16.21 18.46
CA LEU A 163 17.36 -14.96 17.68
C LEU A 163 16.23 -13.99 18.04
N VAL A 164 15.02 -14.50 18.29
CA VAL A 164 13.81 -13.68 18.39
C VAL A 164 13.40 -13.38 19.84
N SER A 165 13.68 -14.32 20.76
CA SER A 165 13.33 -14.20 22.16
C SER A 165 14.52 -13.69 22.96
N SER A 166 14.42 -12.46 23.44
CA SER A 166 15.47 -11.83 24.27
C SER A 166 15.37 -12.17 25.76
N GLY A 167 14.46 -13.05 26.15
CA GLY A 167 14.09 -13.30 27.53
C GLY A 167 13.97 -14.78 27.91
N ARG A 168 13.29 -15.01 29.05
CA ARG A 168 13.02 -16.35 29.59
C ARG A 168 11.66 -16.91 29.15
N ASP A 169 10.97 -16.20 28.27
CA ASP A 169 9.64 -16.56 27.77
C ASP A 169 9.59 -16.46 26.24
N ASP A 170 8.57 -17.09 25.65
CA ASP A 170 8.35 -17.15 24.21
C ASP A 170 7.53 -15.97 23.66
N LYS A 171 7.31 -14.94 24.46
CA LYS A 171 6.47 -13.80 24.08
C LYS A 171 6.99 -13.09 22.83
N GLY A 172 8.31 -12.94 22.72
CA GLY A 172 8.94 -12.34 21.52
C GLY A 172 8.65 -13.15 20.26
N LEU A 173 8.66 -14.47 20.34
CA LEU A 173 8.32 -15.37 19.24
C LEU A 173 6.82 -15.30 18.90
N GLN A 174 5.94 -15.33 19.91
CA GLN A 174 4.48 -15.18 19.72
C GLN A 174 4.14 -13.86 19.05
N ASP A 175 4.69 -12.75 19.53
CA ASP A 175 4.48 -11.41 18.95
C ASP A 175 4.98 -11.33 17.50
N THR A 176 6.08 -12.03 17.19
CA THR A 176 6.64 -12.09 15.83
C THR A 176 5.75 -12.93 14.92
N LEU A 177 5.30 -14.09 15.41
CA LEU A 177 4.38 -14.99 14.72
C LEU A 177 3.08 -14.28 14.35
N HIS A 178 2.41 -13.65 15.32
CA HIS A 178 1.14 -12.94 15.09
C HIS A 178 1.31 -11.77 14.11
N ARG A 179 2.38 -10.97 14.27
CA ARG A 179 2.63 -9.85 13.33
C ARG A 179 2.91 -10.31 11.92
N LEU A 180 3.74 -11.36 11.77
CA LEU A 180 4.05 -11.90 10.45
C LEU A 180 2.83 -12.58 9.84
N TYR A 181 2.08 -13.36 10.60
CA TYR A 181 0.84 -13.98 10.15
C TYR A 181 -0.17 -12.95 9.67
N GLY A 182 -0.46 -11.92 10.48
CA GLY A 182 -1.36 -10.85 10.06
C GLY A 182 -0.89 -10.10 8.80
N PHE A 183 0.43 -9.94 8.65
CA PHE A 183 1.00 -9.31 7.45
C PHE A 183 0.86 -10.19 6.21
N VAL A 184 1.24 -11.46 6.28
CA VAL A 184 1.19 -12.35 5.11
C VAL A 184 -0.24 -12.62 4.64
N ARG A 185 -1.22 -12.61 5.55
CA ARG A 185 -2.64 -12.73 5.23
C ARG A 185 -3.21 -11.55 4.42
N SER A 186 -2.48 -10.45 4.28
CA SER A 186 -2.85 -9.37 3.38
C SER A 186 -2.46 -9.62 1.91
N HIS A 187 -1.72 -10.71 1.64
CA HIS A 187 -1.35 -11.17 0.31
C HIS A 187 -2.27 -12.32 -0.17
N PRO A 188 -2.78 -12.29 -1.41
CA PRO A 188 -3.75 -13.29 -1.87
C PRO A 188 -3.18 -14.71 -1.94
N PHE A 189 -1.88 -14.86 -2.24
CA PHE A 189 -1.15 -16.12 -2.34
C PHE A 189 0.06 -16.08 -1.41
N TYR A 190 -0.19 -15.97 -0.10
CA TYR A 190 0.86 -15.75 0.89
C TYR A 190 1.84 -16.91 1.02
N ARG A 191 1.47 -18.14 0.67
CA ARG A 191 2.39 -19.31 0.70
C ARG A 191 3.46 -19.14 -0.37
N GLU A 192 3.05 -18.90 -1.61
CA GLU A 192 3.96 -18.61 -2.72
C GLU A 192 4.77 -17.34 -2.46
N TRP A 193 4.15 -16.33 -1.84
CA TRP A 193 4.84 -15.11 -1.46
C TRP A 193 5.96 -15.38 -0.44
N LEU A 194 5.73 -16.24 0.56
CA LEU A 194 6.77 -16.64 1.52
C LEU A 194 7.92 -17.37 0.81
N ASP A 195 7.61 -18.30 -0.10
CA ASP A 195 8.61 -19.00 -0.90
C ASP A 195 9.46 -18.02 -1.74
N GLU A 196 8.82 -17.07 -2.42
CA GLU A 196 9.50 -16.01 -3.16
C GLU A 196 10.40 -15.14 -2.26
N LYS A 197 9.93 -14.81 -1.05
CA LYS A 197 10.72 -14.02 -0.11
C LYS A 197 11.91 -14.79 0.45
N LEU A 198 11.78 -16.09 0.62
CA LEU A 198 12.92 -16.93 1.03
C LEU A 198 14.03 -16.94 -0.03
N LEU A 199 13.68 -16.91 -1.32
CA LEU A 199 14.67 -16.82 -2.41
C LEU A 199 15.50 -15.52 -2.36
N MET A 200 15.02 -14.47 -1.69
CA MET A 200 15.79 -13.25 -1.51
C MET A 200 17.01 -13.45 -0.58
N TYR A 201 17.01 -14.48 0.28
CA TYR A 201 18.09 -14.84 1.20
C TYR A 201 19.07 -15.82 0.53
N ASP A 202 19.62 -15.44 -0.62
CA ASP A 202 20.65 -16.18 -1.38
C ASP A 202 22.02 -15.52 -1.17
N ASP A 203 22.92 -16.20 -0.45
CA ASP A 203 24.26 -15.73 -0.12
C ASP A 203 25.23 -15.78 -1.31
N THR A 204 24.81 -16.32 -2.45
CA THR A 204 25.60 -16.35 -3.69
C THR A 204 25.40 -15.12 -4.57
N ILE A 205 24.35 -14.33 -4.31
CA ILE A 205 24.03 -13.11 -5.07
C ILE A 205 24.87 -11.95 -4.51
N PRO A 206 25.67 -11.25 -5.34
CA PRO A 206 26.38 -10.05 -4.91
C PRO A 206 25.44 -9.02 -4.27
N VAL A 207 25.85 -8.39 -3.17
CA VAL A 207 24.99 -7.46 -2.39
C VAL A 207 24.33 -6.42 -3.27
N GLY A 208 25.08 -5.77 -4.16
CA GLY A 208 24.56 -4.74 -5.07
C GLY A 208 23.50 -5.24 -6.07
N GLN A 209 23.36 -6.55 -6.25
CA GLN A 209 22.35 -7.17 -7.11
C GLN A 209 21.16 -7.70 -6.33
N THR A 210 21.25 -7.80 -4.99
CA THR A 210 20.10 -8.14 -4.15
C THR A 210 19.07 -7.02 -4.16
N VAL A 211 17.83 -7.35 -3.86
CA VAL A 211 16.74 -6.34 -3.74
C VAL A 211 17.10 -5.28 -2.68
N TRP A 212 17.67 -5.70 -1.55
CA TRP A 212 18.10 -4.79 -0.48
C TRP A 212 19.25 -3.87 -0.93
N GLY A 213 20.27 -4.45 -1.57
CA GLY A 213 21.41 -3.71 -2.08
C GLY A 213 21.01 -2.66 -3.11
N GLN A 214 20.11 -2.98 -4.03
CA GLN A 214 19.57 -2.03 -5.00
C GLN A 214 18.84 -0.85 -4.35
N VAL A 215 18.00 -1.13 -3.33
CA VAL A 215 17.30 -0.06 -2.57
C VAL A 215 18.31 0.83 -1.84
N ILE A 216 19.33 0.22 -1.20
CA ILE A 216 20.38 0.97 -0.48
C ILE A 216 21.21 1.81 -1.46
N LEU A 217 21.60 1.25 -2.61
CA LEU A 217 22.35 1.99 -3.64
C LEU A 217 21.56 3.16 -4.19
N GLN A 218 20.26 2.99 -4.47
CA GLN A 218 19.40 4.09 -4.92
C GLN A 218 19.28 5.18 -3.86
N TYR A 219 19.02 4.80 -2.60
CA TYR A 219 19.01 5.75 -1.49
C TYR A 219 20.33 6.50 -1.35
N ALA A 220 21.46 5.79 -1.49
CA ALA A 220 22.77 6.41 -1.39
C ALA A 220 23.04 7.40 -2.53
N LEU A 221 22.63 7.09 -3.76
CA LEU A 221 22.70 8.00 -4.90
C LEU A 221 21.92 9.30 -4.63
N ASP A 222 20.67 9.19 -4.20
CA ASP A 222 19.81 10.35 -3.90
C ASP A 222 20.39 11.18 -2.73
N ALA A 223 20.94 10.52 -1.70
CA ALA A 223 21.55 11.17 -0.55
C ALA A 223 22.84 11.91 -0.92
N VAL A 224 23.68 11.32 -1.77
CA VAL A 224 24.92 11.96 -2.25
C VAL A 224 24.60 13.13 -3.19
N GLU A 225 23.60 13.02 -4.06
CA GLU A 225 23.12 14.12 -4.90
C GLU A 225 22.63 15.29 -4.06
N PHE A 226 21.86 15.02 -3.00
CA PHE A 226 21.48 16.04 -2.02
C PHE A 226 22.72 16.70 -1.39
N ALA A 227 23.70 15.91 -0.92
CA ALA A 227 24.92 16.45 -0.32
C ALA A 227 25.72 17.33 -1.30
N GLN A 228 25.85 16.90 -2.56
CA GLN A 228 26.45 17.71 -3.62
C GLN A 228 25.70 19.03 -3.83
N SER A 229 24.35 19.00 -3.82
CA SER A 229 23.53 20.19 -3.97
C SER A 229 23.76 21.20 -2.84
N GLN A 230 23.93 20.73 -1.60
CA GLN A 230 24.25 21.57 -0.44
C GLN A 230 25.62 22.26 -0.62
N LEU A 231 26.64 21.50 -1.05
CA LEU A 231 27.97 22.08 -1.28
C LEU A 231 27.98 23.07 -2.45
N ARG A 232 27.30 22.77 -3.56
CA ARG A 232 27.20 23.70 -4.70
C ARG A 232 26.52 25.00 -4.29
N ARG A 233 25.39 24.93 -3.58
CA ARG A 233 24.70 26.12 -3.05
C ARG A 233 25.58 26.91 -2.08
N ALA A 234 26.36 26.22 -1.23
CA ALA A 234 27.29 26.91 -0.35
C ALA A 234 28.41 27.62 -1.12
N ILE A 235 28.94 27.03 -2.19
CA ILE A 235 29.93 27.63 -3.08
C ILE A 235 29.31 28.86 -3.79
N GLU A 236 28.08 28.79 -4.27
CA GLU A 236 27.35 29.92 -4.86
C GLU A 236 27.20 31.07 -3.86
N GLN A 237 26.89 30.79 -2.60
CA GLN A 237 26.82 31.80 -1.54
C GLN A 237 28.17 32.49 -1.25
N MET A 238 29.28 31.83 -1.53
CA MET A 238 30.62 32.41 -1.35
C MET A 238 31.05 33.32 -2.49
N GLN A 239 30.45 33.19 -3.68
CA GLN A 239 30.82 33.95 -4.87
C GLN A 239 30.77 35.46 -4.64
N GLY A 240 31.85 36.15 -5.06
CA GLY A 240 32.02 37.59 -4.88
C GLY A 240 32.52 38.00 -3.49
N ASP A 241 32.76 37.06 -2.58
CA ASP A 241 33.31 37.29 -1.23
C ASP A 241 34.73 36.76 -1.15
N ALA A 242 35.71 37.59 -1.54
CA ALA A 242 37.11 37.21 -1.64
C ALA A 242 37.71 36.63 -0.33
N ALA A 243 37.25 37.09 0.83
CA ALA A 243 37.71 36.60 2.12
C ALA A 243 37.24 35.18 2.39
N MET A 244 35.93 34.93 2.12
CA MET A 244 35.33 33.61 2.33
C MET A 244 35.76 32.62 1.25
N GLU A 245 35.85 33.04 -0.01
CA GLU A 245 36.41 32.22 -1.10
C GLU A 245 37.82 31.73 -0.77
N LYS A 246 38.71 32.65 -0.39
CA LYS A 246 40.08 32.30 -0.02
C LYS A 246 40.16 31.30 1.15
N ALA A 247 39.30 31.47 2.16
CA ALA A 247 39.33 30.66 3.36
C ALA A 247 38.63 29.30 3.22
N TYR A 248 37.50 29.25 2.50
CA TYR A 248 36.61 28.08 2.52
C TYR A 248 36.54 27.33 1.20
N LEU A 249 36.64 28.01 0.04
CA LEU A 249 36.45 27.38 -1.26
C LEU A 249 37.33 26.15 -1.50
N PRO A 250 38.63 26.11 -1.12
CA PRO A 250 39.45 24.92 -1.32
C PRO A 250 38.90 23.68 -0.63
N ALA A 251 38.44 23.80 0.63
CA ALA A 251 37.86 22.70 1.39
C ALA A 251 36.52 22.24 0.83
N PHE A 252 35.66 23.17 0.36
CA PHE A 252 34.40 22.82 -0.28
C PHE A 252 34.58 22.19 -1.65
N ALA A 253 35.54 22.65 -2.43
CA ALA A 253 35.88 22.05 -3.72
C ALA A 253 36.43 20.60 -3.56
N SER A 254 37.26 20.38 -2.54
CA SER A 254 37.77 19.05 -2.18
C SER A 254 36.64 18.12 -1.75
N ASP A 255 35.75 18.57 -0.84
CA ASP A 255 34.58 17.78 -0.41
C ASP A 255 33.69 17.44 -1.61
N LEU A 256 33.41 18.40 -2.50
CA LEU A 256 32.59 18.18 -3.69
C LEU A 256 33.24 17.18 -4.66
N ALA A 257 34.57 17.26 -4.85
CA ALA A 257 35.33 16.30 -5.68
C ALA A 257 35.21 14.87 -5.12
N GLN A 258 35.34 14.72 -3.80
CA GLN A 258 35.18 13.42 -3.12
C GLN A 258 33.76 12.88 -3.29
N LEU A 259 32.71 13.72 -3.17
CA LEU A 259 31.33 13.31 -3.40
C LEU A 259 31.05 12.97 -4.87
N ASN A 260 31.65 13.67 -5.83
CA ASN A 260 31.52 13.33 -7.25
C ASN A 260 32.15 11.97 -7.56
N ALA A 261 33.30 11.67 -6.97
CA ALA A 261 33.95 10.37 -7.08
C ALA A 261 33.07 9.26 -6.44
N LEU A 262 32.53 9.51 -5.24
CA LEU A 262 31.62 8.57 -4.58
C LEU A 262 30.35 8.31 -5.41
N TYR A 263 29.75 9.35 -5.98
CA TYR A 263 28.57 9.22 -6.85
C TYR A 263 28.87 8.35 -8.09
N SER A 264 30.07 8.52 -8.69
CA SER A 264 30.49 7.69 -9.81
C SER A 264 30.65 6.22 -9.40
N THR A 265 31.27 5.95 -8.24
CA THR A 265 31.46 4.59 -7.74
C THR A 265 30.13 3.93 -7.36
N LEU A 266 29.17 4.67 -6.77
CA LEU A 266 27.81 4.17 -6.49
C LEU A 266 27.06 3.73 -7.76
N ARG A 267 27.36 4.38 -8.91
CA ARG A 267 26.71 4.04 -10.19
C ARG A 267 27.32 2.84 -10.92
N THR A 268 28.62 2.65 -10.79
CA THR A 268 29.36 1.73 -11.68
C THR A 268 30.28 0.77 -10.95
N GLY A 269 30.57 1.02 -9.68
CA GLY A 269 31.46 0.20 -8.87
C GLY A 269 30.74 -0.95 -8.15
N SER A 270 31.54 -1.83 -7.57
CA SER A 270 31.05 -2.89 -6.68
C SER A 270 30.73 -2.35 -5.28
N TRP A 271 29.95 -3.10 -4.51
CA TRP A 271 29.65 -2.78 -3.11
C TRP A 271 30.92 -2.56 -2.28
N GLY A 272 31.90 -3.46 -2.39
CA GLY A 272 33.18 -3.34 -1.67
C GLY A 272 34.01 -2.11 -2.07
N GLU A 273 33.89 -1.62 -3.32
CA GLU A 273 34.52 -0.35 -3.73
C GLU A 273 33.86 0.84 -3.06
N VAL A 274 32.52 0.85 -2.95
CA VAL A 274 31.79 1.89 -2.22
C VAL A 274 32.17 1.90 -0.75
N CYS A 275 32.20 0.75 -0.08
CA CYS A 275 32.62 0.62 1.32
C CYS A 275 34.03 1.21 1.53
N ARG A 276 35.02 0.81 0.69
CA ARG A 276 36.37 1.31 0.78
C ARG A 276 36.47 2.81 0.53
N GLN A 277 35.75 3.33 -0.45
CA GLN A 277 35.75 4.75 -0.76
C GLN A 277 35.16 5.60 0.37
N LEU A 278 34.05 5.19 0.95
CA LEU A 278 33.47 5.87 2.11
C LEU A 278 34.45 5.95 3.29
N GLN A 279 35.24 4.91 3.51
CA GLN A 279 36.27 4.90 4.54
C GLN A 279 37.44 5.87 4.25
N THR A 280 37.67 6.26 2.99
CA THR A 280 38.74 7.18 2.60
C THR A 280 38.35 8.65 2.60
N ILE A 281 37.07 8.97 2.57
CA ILE A 281 36.56 10.34 2.56
C ILE A 281 36.97 11.06 3.84
N ARG A 282 37.73 12.17 3.68
CA ARG A 282 38.18 13.01 4.79
C ARG A 282 37.92 14.47 4.45
N PRO A 283 37.06 15.15 5.25
CA PRO A 283 36.82 16.58 5.05
C PRO A 283 38.08 17.40 5.33
N GLU A 284 38.44 18.29 4.42
CA GLU A 284 39.56 19.21 4.63
C GLU A 284 39.20 20.27 5.71
N ARG A 285 40.23 20.78 6.39
CA ARG A 285 40.05 21.84 7.37
C ARG A 285 39.71 23.15 6.70
N LEU A 286 38.74 23.88 7.24
CA LEU A 286 38.44 25.23 6.78
C LEU A 286 39.58 26.18 7.14
N GLY A 287 39.90 27.08 6.23
CA GLY A 287 40.82 28.15 6.51
C GLY A 287 40.28 29.12 7.57
N SER A 288 41.17 29.90 8.17
CA SER A 288 40.78 30.86 9.20
C SER A 288 40.05 32.06 8.59
N LEU A 289 38.84 32.35 9.09
CA LEU A 289 38.04 33.51 8.71
C LEU A 289 37.78 34.36 9.97
N ARG A 290 38.84 35.00 10.48
CA ARG A 290 38.80 35.85 11.69
C ARG A 290 38.29 37.25 11.31
N GLY A 291 37.45 37.84 12.16
CA GLY A 291 36.92 39.19 11.94
C GLY A 291 35.96 39.35 10.76
N TYR A 292 35.36 38.26 10.31
CA TYR A 292 34.35 38.30 9.25
C TYR A 292 33.04 38.84 9.79
N GLU A 293 32.50 39.92 9.14
CA GLU A 293 31.39 40.71 9.67
C GLU A 293 30.03 40.01 9.54
N ASP A 294 29.79 39.25 8.45
CA ASP A 294 28.53 38.54 8.23
C ASP A 294 28.57 37.12 8.84
N ASP A 295 28.36 37.05 10.15
CA ASP A 295 28.34 35.77 10.88
C ASP A 295 27.14 34.89 10.43
N GLY A 296 26.03 35.47 9.98
CA GLY A 296 24.88 34.74 9.46
C GLY A 296 25.21 33.95 8.19
N LYS A 297 25.84 34.58 7.23
CA LYS A 297 26.31 33.94 5.98
C LYS A 297 27.35 32.85 6.26
N LYS A 298 28.30 33.12 7.16
CA LYS A 298 29.31 32.15 7.59
C LYS A 298 28.66 30.90 8.21
N GLN A 299 27.74 31.07 9.11
CA GLN A 299 27.03 29.95 9.75
C GLN A 299 26.16 29.18 8.75
N LEU A 300 25.52 29.85 7.78
CA LEU A 300 24.75 29.20 6.72
C LEU A 300 25.62 28.28 5.90
N VAL A 301 26.75 28.79 5.39
CA VAL A 301 27.71 28.03 4.56
C VAL A 301 28.25 26.83 5.35
N GLN A 302 28.65 27.03 6.61
CA GLN A 302 29.13 25.94 7.47
C GLN A 302 28.05 24.89 7.77
N ARG A 303 26.78 25.28 7.96
CA ARG A 303 25.67 24.34 8.15
C ARG A 303 25.41 23.48 6.91
N MET A 304 25.47 24.09 5.72
CA MET A 304 25.34 23.32 4.46
C MET A 304 26.44 22.27 4.32
N ARG A 305 27.70 22.63 4.62
CA ARG A 305 28.80 21.67 4.63
C ARG A 305 28.59 20.56 5.66
N LYS A 306 28.22 20.91 6.89
CA LYS A 306 27.97 19.94 7.97
C LYS A 306 26.85 18.97 7.58
N SER A 307 25.80 19.47 6.93
CA SER A 307 24.72 18.62 6.41
C SER A 307 25.24 17.61 5.36
N ALA A 308 26.08 18.04 4.43
CA ALA A 308 26.67 17.14 3.45
C ALA A 308 27.60 16.09 4.10
N GLN A 309 28.40 16.47 5.08
CA GLN A 309 29.27 15.56 5.83
C GLN A 309 28.47 14.53 6.65
N ALA A 310 27.33 14.95 7.25
CA ALA A 310 26.45 14.05 7.98
C ALA A 310 25.85 12.95 7.08
N VAL A 311 25.56 13.26 5.83
CA VAL A 311 25.12 12.25 4.84
C VAL A 311 26.21 11.18 4.65
N VAL A 312 27.45 11.57 4.43
CA VAL A 312 28.56 10.62 4.24
C VAL A 312 28.76 9.74 5.47
N ALA A 313 28.75 10.36 6.66
CA ALA A 313 28.88 9.61 7.91
C ALA A 313 27.76 8.58 8.07
N LYS A 314 26.50 8.97 7.81
CA LYS A 314 25.34 8.07 7.88
C LYS A 314 25.45 6.90 6.88
N LEU A 315 25.90 7.17 5.63
CA LEU A 315 26.10 6.12 4.64
C LEU A 315 27.17 5.12 5.11
N ALA A 316 28.31 5.61 5.61
CA ALA A 316 29.41 4.75 6.06
C ALA A 316 29.07 3.93 7.32
N GLU A 317 28.39 4.54 8.29
CA GLU A 317 28.14 3.93 9.61
C GLU A 317 26.90 3.02 9.65
N GLN A 318 25.90 3.29 8.80
CA GLN A 318 24.60 2.61 8.89
C GLN A 318 24.26 1.73 7.69
N LEU A 319 24.81 2.04 6.50
CA LEU A 319 24.38 1.34 5.27
C LEU A 319 25.50 0.56 4.60
N PHE A 320 26.74 1.07 4.61
CA PHE A 320 27.91 0.41 4.04
C PHE A 320 28.91 0.02 5.13
N CYS A 321 28.35 -0.45 6.25
CA CYS A 321 29.14 -0.87 7.43
C CYS A 321 29.69 -2.29 7.31
N ALA A 322 29.13 -3.12 6.42
CA ALA A 322 29.57 -4.48 6.13
C ALA A 322 30.03 -4.62 4.68
N ASP A 323 31.09 -5.39 4.45
CA ASP A 323 31.54 -5.73 3.11
C ASP A 323 30.73 -6.89 2.49
N GLU A 324 31.06 -7.31 1.26
CA GLU A 324 30.34 -8.39 0.56
C GLU A 324 30.45 -9.73 1.26
N GLN A 325 31.56 -10.03 1.90
CA GLN A 325 31.76 -11.30 2.59
C GLN A 325 30.96 -11.33 3.91
N GLU A 326 31.07 -10.28 4.69
CA GLU A 326 30.31 -10.11 5.95
C GLU A 326 28.80 -10.20 5.68
N PHE A 327 28.33 -9.53 4.62
CA PHE A 327 26.93 -9.60 4.23
C PHE A 327 26.49 -11.02 3.81
N ALA A 328 27.30 -11.73 3.04
CA ALA A 328 27.00 -13.11 2.65
C ALA A 328 26.99 -14.06 3.88
N GLU A 329 27.86 -13.83 4.87
CA GLU A 329 27.87 -14.56 6.13
C GLU A 329 26.58 -14.31 6.94
N ASP A 330 26.13 -13.06 7.00
CA ASP A 330 24.85 -12.69 7.65
C ASP A 330 23.66 -13.34 6.96
N ILE A 331 23.60 -13.33 5.64
CA ILE A 331 22.52 -13.99 4.88
C ILE A 331 22.55 -15.52 5.13
N ARG A 332 23.70 -16.14 5.12
CA ARG A 332 23.87 -17.58 5.41
C ARG A 332 23.41 -17.92 6.83
N PHE A 333 23.68 -17.03 7.78
CA PHE A 333 23.23 -17.17 9.15
C PHE A 333 21.69 -17.00 9.28
N LEU A 334 21.11 -16.01 8.59
CA LEU A 334 19.68 -15.68 8.70
C LEU A 334 18.77 -16.64 7.94
N ARG A 335 19.17 -17.10 6.76
CA ARG A 335 18.33 -17.92 5.87
C ARG A 335 17.64 -19.10 6.56
N PRO A 336 18.32 -20.03 7.26
CA PRO A 336 17.67 -21.15 7.89
C PRO A 336 16.70 -20.72 9.00
N ARG A 337 16.97 -19.64 9.70
CA ARG A 337 16.08 -19.10 10.75
C ARG A 337 14.82 -18.47 10.17
N ILE A 338 14.93 -17.78 9.04
CA ILE A 338 13.78 -17.25 8.28
C ILE A 338 12.95 -18.38 7.70
N GLU A 339 13.57 -19.42 7.16
CA GLU A 339 12.88 -20.61 6.67
C GLU A 339 12.08 -21.31 7.79
N THR A 340 12.68 -21.47 8.96
CA THR A 340 12.01 -22.01 10.14
C THR A 340 10.85 -21.10 10.58
N LEU A 341 11.03 -19.78 10.59
CA LEU A 341 9.96 -18.83 10.92
C LEU A 341 8.79 -18.92 9.92
N PHE A 342 9.08 -19.02 8.62
CA PHE A 342 8.04 -19.18 7.60
C PHE A 342 7.30 -20.50 7.74
N SER A 343 8.02 -21.58 8.03
CA SER A 343 7.43 -22.90 8.33
C SER A 343 6.52 -22.85 9.56
N LEU A 344 6.94 -22.16 10.63
CA LEU A 344 6.14 -21.95 11.84
C LEU A 344 4.84 -21.17 11.52
N VAL A 345 4.91 -20.13 10.69
CA VAL A 345 3.72 -19.36 10.26
C VAL A 345 2.75 -20.24 9.48
N LEU A 346 3.23 -21.10 8.60
CA LEU A 346 2.39 -22.01 7.81
C LEU A 346 1.79 -23.14 8.67
N ASP A 347 2.52 -23.65 9.67
CA ASP A 347 1.98 -24.63 10.63
C ASP A 347 0.90 -24.00 11.51
N TYR A 348 1.15 -22.79 12.00
CA TYR A 348 0.16 -22.00 12.75
C TYR A 348 -1.12 -21.74 11.92
N ASP A 349 -0.99 -21.28 10.67
CA ASP A 349 -2.12 -21.08 9.76
C ASP A 349 -2.96 -22.34 9.60
N ARG A 350 -2.31 -23.49 9.37
CA ARG A 350 -2.98 -24.78 9.22
C ARG A 350 -3.76 -25.18 10.46
N ARG A 351 -3.15 -25.03 11.66
CA ARG A 351 -3.77 -25.38 12.95
C ARG A 351 -4.92 -24.43 13.28
N LEU A 352 -4.72 -23.14 13.07
CA LEU A 352 -5.75 -22.12 13.31
C LEU A 352 -6.97 -22.34 12.42
N LEU A 353 -6.76 -22.62 11.14
CA LEU A 353 -7.87 -22.93 10.22
C LEU A 353 -8.61 -24.21 10.63
N ALA A 354 -7.90 -25.23 11.08
CA ALA A 354 -8.51 -26.46 11.61
C ALA A 354 -9.35 -26.17 12.87
N ALA A 355 -8.80 -25.42 13.84
CA ALA A 355 -9.50 -25.04 15.07
C ALA A 355 -10.75 -24.16 14.81
N LYS A 356 -10.69 -23.27 13.80
CA LYS A 356 -11.85 -22.49 13.34
C LYS A 356 -12.91 -23.39 12.71
N ARG A 357 -12.51 -24.35 11.85
CA ARG A 357 -13.43 -25.29 11.22
C ARG A 357 -14.19 -26.15 12.24
N GLU A 358 -13.51 -26.67 13.26
CA GLU A 358 -14.14 -27.44 14.36
C GLU A 358 -15.22 -26.65 15.10
N ARG A 359 -15.08 -25.32 15.16
CA ARG A 359 -16.03 -24.41 15.82
C ARG A 359 -17.01 -23.74 14.85
N SER A 360 -17.02 -24.13 13.57
CA SER A 360 -17.77 -23.48 12.49
C SER A 360 -17.55 -21.97 12.47
N LEU A 361 -16.30 -21.51 12.69
CA LEU A 361 -15.91 -20.11 12.78
C LEU A 361 -15.08 -19.70 11.57
N LEU A 362 -15.28 -18.46 11.12
CA LEU A 362 -14.40 -17.76 10.20
C LEU A 362 -14.12 -16.34 10.72
N ASP A 363 -12.99 -15.78 10.35
CA ASP A 363 -12.70 -14.36 10.49
C ASP A 363 -12.80 -13.62 9.14
N PHE A 364 -12.52 -12.31 9.15
CA PHE A 364 -12.59 -11.49 7.94
C PHE A 364 -11.51 -11.84 6.92
N ALA A 365 -10.30 -12.19 7.37
CA ALA A 365 -9.24 -12.59 6.48
C ALA A 365 -9.54 -13.93 5.79
N ASP A 366 -10.18 -14.87 6.51
CA ASP A 366 -10.64 -16.14 5.92
C ASP A 366 -11.64 -15.87 4.79
N LEU A 367 -12.60 -14.94 4.98
CA LEU A 367 -13.56 -14.58 3.93
C LEU A 367 -12.87 -14.05 2.67
N GLU A 368 -11.86 -13.19 2.83
CA GLU A 368 -11.11 -12.64 1.70
C GLU A 368 -10.34 -13.74 0.95
N HIS A 369 -9.66 -14.64 1.69
CA HIS A 369 -8.92 -15.74 1.08
C HIS A 369 -9.82 -16.77 0.41
N PHE A 370 -10.96 -17.10 1.01
CA PHE A 370 -11.96 -17.95 0.35
C PHE A 370 -12.57 -17.29 -0.89
N ALA A 371 -12.79 -15.98 -0.85
CA ALA A 371 -13.21 -15.25 -2.05
C ALA A 371 -12.14 -15.34 -3.16
N VAL A 372 -10.86 -15.17 -2.84
CA VAL A 372 -9.77 -15.37 -3.82
C VAL A 372 -9.76 -16.79 -4.35
N GLN A 373 -9.90 -17.80 -3.49
CA GLN A 373 -9.96 -19.22 -3.91
C GLN A 373 -11.13 -19.51 -4.86
N LEU A 374 -12.27 -18.86 -4.67
CA LEU A 374 -13.43 -18.97 -5.55
C LEU A 374 -13.25 -18.23 -6.88
N LEU A 375 -12.49 -17.13 -6.88
CA LEU A 375 -12.42 -16.20 -8.01
C LEU A 375 -11.18 -16.39 -8.88
N VAL A 376 -10.10 -16.94 -8.32
CA VAL A 376 -8.80 -17.03 -8.99
C VAL A 376 -8.30 -18.46 -9.01
N GLU A 377 -7.84 -18.92 -10.17
CA GLU A 377 -7.17 -20.21 -10.36
C GLU A 377 -5.79 -20.00 -10.99
N ARG A 378 -4.87 -20.92 -10.75
CA ARG A 378 -3.56 -20.89 -11.40
C ARG A 378 -3.56 -21.86 -12.60
N ARG A 379 -3.26 -21.33 -13.78
CA ARG A 379 -3.09 -22.10 -15.02
C ARG A 379 -1.78 -21.72 -15.70
N ASP A 380 -0.96 -22.71 -16.01
CA ASP A 380 0.33 -22.52 -16.69
C ASP A 380 1.26 -21.50 -16.00
N GLY A 381 1.18 -21.40 -14.67
CA GLY A 381 1.96 -20.46 -13.86
C GLY A 381 1.35 -19.08 -13.72
N GLU A 382 0.29 -18.74 -14.45
CA GLU A 382 -0.41 -17.46 -14.39
C GLU A 382 -1.71 -17.53 -13.57
N TYR A 383 -2.09 -16.43 -12.96
CA TYR A 383 -3.34 -16.29 -12.22
C TYR A 383 -4.46 -15.86 -13.17
N CYS A 384 -5.49 -16.71 -13.27
CA CYS A 384 -6.62 -16.53 -14.17
C CYS A 384 -7.94 -16.51 -13.41
N LYS A 385 -8.94 -15.84 -13.98
CA LYS A 385 -10.31 -15.85 -13.44
C LYS A 385 -10.92 -17.23 -13.55
N THR A 386 -11.54 -17.73 -12.49
CA THR A 386 -12.37 -18.94 -12.51
C THR A 386 -13.63 -18.72 -13.39
N PRO A 387 -14.37 -19.78 -13.75
CA PRO A 387 -15.68 -19.63 -14.38
C PRO A 387 -16.66 -18.77 -13.56
N LEU A 388 -16.65 -18.90 -12.23
CA LEU A 388 -17.47 -18.09 -11.32
C LEU A 388 -17.07 -16.60 -11.41
N ALA A 389 -15.79 -16.27 -11.37
CA ALA A 389 -15.31 -14.90 -11.50
C ALA A 389 -15.68 -14.26 -12.84
N ARG A 390 -15.63 -15.03 -13.93
CA ARG A 390 -16.08 -14.58 -15.25
C ARG A 390 -17.58 -14.27 -15.26
N GLN A 391 -18.39 -15.18 -14.74
CA GLN A 391 -19.85 -14.97 -14.62
C GLN A 391 -20.15 -13.71 -13.79
N LEU A 392 -19.50 -13.51 -12.63
CA LEU A 392 -19.68 -12.32 -11.79
C LEU A 392 -19.24 -11.06 -12.52
N SER A 393 -18.09 -11.08 -13.20
CA SER A 393 -17.60 -9.91 -13.94
C SER A 393 -18.51 -9.50 -15.09
N GLU A 394 -19.25 -10.44 -15.70
CA GLU A 394 -20.27 -10.17 -16.71
C GLU A 394 -21.59 -9.69 -16.11
N SER A 395 -21.94 -10.15 -14.89
CA SER A 395 -23.15 -9.71 -14.20
C SER A 395 -23.07 -8.24 -13.77
N PHE A 396 -21.89 -7.78 -13.32
CA PHE A 396 -21.71 -6.39 -12.92
C PHE A 396 -21.44 -5.49 -14.14
N ALA A 397 -22.35 -4.54 -14.37
CA ALA A 397 -22.13 -3.48 -15.36
C ALA A 397 -21.08 -2.48 -14.88
N PHE A 398 -21.04 -2.19 -13.58
CA PHE A 398 -20.05 -1.30 -12.95
C PHE A 398 -19.61 -1.84 -11.60
N VAL A 399 -18.31 -1.72 -11.34
CA VAL A 399 -17.66 -2.00 -10.04
C VAL A 399 -17.02 -0.70 -9.56
N LEU A 400 -17.49 -0.17 -8.44
CA LEU A 400 -17.04 1.07 -7.86
C LEU A 400 -16.45 0.79 -6.48
N VAL A 401 -15.24 1.28 -6.22
CA VAL A 401 -14.54 1.08 -4.94
C VAL A 401 -14.18 2.43 -4.33
N ASP A 402 -14.72 2.70 -3.13
CA ASP A 402 -14.40 3.89 -2.35
C ASP A 402 -13.22 3.62 -1.40
N GLU A 403 -12.54 4.67 -0.98
CA GLU A 403 -11.36 4.65 -0.09
C GLU A 403 -10.30 3.61 -0.54
N TYR A 404 -10.06 3.53 -1.84
CA TYR A 404 -9.18 2.53 -2.44
C TYR A 404 -7.73 2.58 -1.93
N GLN A 405 -7.26 3.69 -1.35
CA GLN A 405 -5.95 3.79 -0.72
C GLN A 405 -5.79 2.90 0.51
N ASP A 406 -6.89 2.40 1.09
CA ASP A 406 -6.87 1.51 2.25
C ASP A 406 -7.03 0.02 1.88
N THR A 407 -6.91 -0.29 0.59
CA THR A 407 -6.99 -1.64 0.04
C THR A 407 -5.66 -2.39 0.24
N ASN A 408 -5.73 -3.70 0.53
CA ASN A 408 -4.58 -4.61 0.51
C ASN A 408 -4.52 -5.42 -0.79
N ALA A 409 -3.46 -6.24 -0.97
CA ALA A 409 -3.26 -7.01 -2.20
C ALA A 409 -4.36 -8.08 -2.43
N THR A 410 -4.89 -8.68 -1.36
CA THR A 410 -5.98 -9.66 -1.43
C THR A 410 -7.26 -9.01 -1.93
N GLN A 411 -7.62 -7.84 -1.41
CA GLN A 411 -8.79 -7.08 -1.82
C GLN A 411 -8.65 -6.55 -3.26
N ASP A 412 -7.45 -6.06 -3.65
CA ASP A 412 -7.19 -5.64 -5.03
C ASP A 412 -7.39 -6.79 -6.02
N MET A 413 -6.94 -8.01 -5.66
CA MET A 413 -7.16 -9.22 -6.44
C MET A 413 -8.65 -9.55 -6.57
N ILE A 414 -9.43 -9.45 -5.49
CA ILE A 414 -10.89 -9.66 -5.51
C ILE A 414 -11.56 -8.68 -6.46
N PHE A 415 -11.26 -7.36 -6.34
CA PHE A 415 -11.86 -6.34 -7.20
C PHE A 415 -11.50 -6.54 -8.67
N GLY A 416 -10.23 -6.86 -8.96
CA GLY A 416 -9.77 -7.20 -10.32
C GLY A 416 -10.47 -8.43 -10.89
N SER A 417 -10.79 -9.42 -10.04
CA SER A 417 -11.43 -10.68 -10.46
C SER A 417 -12.91 -10.52 -10.80
N VAL A 418 -13.64 -9.64 -10.10
CA VAL A 418 -15.07 -9.39 -10.33
C VAL A 418 -15.33 -8.23 -11.29
N SER A 419 -14.31 -7.54 -11.77
CA SER A 419 -14.43 -6.43 -12.74
C SER A 419 -13.90 -6.83 -14.12
N ARG A 420 -14.21 -6.02 -15.12
CA ARG A 420 -13.65 -6.08 -16.48
C ARG A 420 -12.77 -4.84 -16.72
N PRO A 421 -11.94 -4.82 -17.80
CA PRO A 421 -11.14 -3.64 -18.14
C PRO A 421 -11.95 -2.36 -18.38
N ASP A 422 -13.25 -2.48 -18.65
CA ASP A 422 -14.15 -1.40 -19.06
C ASP A 422 -15.09 -0.90 -17.92
N ASN A 423 -15.08 -1.51 -16.73
CA ASN A 423 -16.11 -1.24 -15.72
C ASN A 423 -15.62 -0.95 -14.29
N LEU A 424 -14.29 -0.87 -14.04
CA LEU A 424 -13.73 -0.63 -12.71
C LEU A 424 -13.49 0.85 -12.45
N PHE A 425 -14.05 1.39 -11.37
CA PHE A 425 -13.90 2.76 -10.94
C PHE A 425 -13.46 2.83 -9.47
N MET A 426 -12.28 3.36 -9.24
CA MET A 426 -11.64 3.44 -7.92
C MET A 426 -11.49 4.89 -7.47
N VAL A 427 -11.83 5.19 -6.24
CA VAL A 427 -11.69 6.54 -5.65
C VAL A 427 -10.88 6.46 -4.37
N GLY A 428 -9.93 7.38 -4.18
CA GLY A 428 -9.14 7.40 -2.97
C GLY A 428 -8.27 8.64 -2.80
N ASP A 429 -7.67 8.77 -1.60
CA ASP A 429 -6.73 9.81 -1.23
C ASP A 429 -5.56 9.23 -0.44
N VAL A 430 -4.41 9.08 -1.06
CA VAL A 430 -3.19 8.53 -0.41
C VAL A 430 -2.85 9.27 0.89
N LYS A 431 -3.11 10.59 0.96
CA LYS A 431 -2.82 11.40 2.17
C LYS A 431 -3.75 11.08 3.34
N GLN A 432 -4.87 10.39 3.08
CA GLN A 432 -5.83 9.94 4.10
C GLN A 432 -5.65 8.47 4.48
N SER A 433 -4.68 7.76 3.91
CA SER A 433 -4.37 6.39 4.32
C SER A 433 -3.79 6.39 5.74
N ILE A 434 -4.61 6.00 6.71
CA ILE A 434 -4.24 5.89 8.13
C ILE A 434 -4.40 4.45 8.63
N TYR A 435 -4.84 3.52 7.77
CA TYR A 435 -5.17 2.15 8.14
C TYR A 435 -4.03 1.15 7.88
N ARG A 436 -2.77 1.61 7.87
CA ARG A 436 -1.61 0.72 7.71
C ARG A 436 -1.56 -0.39 8.80
N PHE A 437 -2.09 -0.11 9.99
CA PHE A 437 -2.25 -1.11 11.06
C PHE A 437 -3.27 -2.20 10.74
N ARG A 438 -4.12 -2.00 9.72
CA ARG A 438 -5.02 -3.01 9.14
C ARG A 438 -4.47 -3.59 7.84
N GLN A 439 -3.15 -3.54 7.66
CA GLN A 439 -2.46 -4.05 6.47
C GLN A 439 -2.85 -3.36 5.15
N ALA A 440 -3.39 -2.13 5.21
CA ALA A 440 -3.60 -1.32 4.01
C ALA A 440 -2.26 -1.10 3.29
N MET A 441 -2.29 -1.21 1.96
CA MET A 441 -1.13 -1.07 1.07
C MET A 441 -1.31 0.15 0.14
N PRO A 442 -1.06 1.37 0.62
CA PRO A 442 -1.20 2.58 -0.21
C PRO A 442 -0.30 2.55 -1.45
N GLU A 443 0.73 1.73 -1.44
CA GLU A 443 1.64 1.50 -2.56
C GLU A 443 0.89 1.01 -3.81
N ILE A 444 -0.18 0.22 -3.65
CA ILE A 444 -1.03 -0.25 -4.76
C ILE A 444 -1.68 0.95 -5.46
N PHE A 445 -2.24 1.87 -4.67
CA PHE A 445 -2.83 3.11 -5.21
C PHE A 445 -1.77 3.98 -5.89
N ILE A 446 -0.60 4.17 -5.27
CA ILE A 446 0.50 4.99 -5.80
C ILE A 446 0.99 4.41 -7.12
N HIS A 447 1.18 3.09 -7.20
CA HIS A 447 1.61 2.40 -8.41
C HIS A 447 0.59 2.60 -9.55
N LYS A 448 -0.70 2.33 -9.31
CA LYS A 448 -1.75 2.54 -10.32
C LYS A 448 -1.82 4.02 -10.74
N ARG A 449 -1.73 4.95 -9.79
CA ARG A 449 -1.72 6.39 -10.10
C ARG A 449 -0.55 6.81 -10.98
N SER A 450 0.62 6.22 -10.81
CA SER A 450 1.80 6.52 -11.64
C SER A 450 1.74 5.85 -13.02
N ALA A 451 1.16 4.65 -13.09
CA ALA A 451 1.06 3.88 -14.32
C ALA A 451 -0.08 4.33 -15.25
N TYR A 452 -1.18 4.89 -14.69
CA TYR A 452 -2.35 5.27 -15.47
C TYR A 452 -2.16 6.63 -16.15
N HIS A 453 -2.67 6.76 -17.37
CA HIS A 453 -2.67 8.01 -18.14
C HIS A 453 -3.62 9.06 -17.54
N ASP A 454 -3.35 10.34 -17.76
CA ASP A 454 -4.34 11.36 -17.46
C ASP A 454 -5.56 11.19 -18.37
N TYR A 455 -6.75 11.32 -17.80
CA TYR A 455 -8.01 11.09 -18.52
C TYR A 455 -8.20 12.06 -19.68
N ASP A 456 -8.28 11.53 -20.88
CA ASP A 456 -8.50 12.26 -22.16
C ASP A 456 -9.82 11.87 -22.85
N GLY A 457 -10.57 10.93 -22.27
CA GLY A 457 -11.84 10.42 -22.81
C GLY A 457 -11.71 9.23 -23.77
N GLN A 458 -10.49 8.77 -24.07
CA GLN A 458 -10.24 7.71 -25.06
C GLN A 458 -9.33 6.60 -24.54
N ASN A 459 -8.24 6.97 -23.84
CA ASN A 459 -7.22 6.03 -23.41
C ASN A 459 -7.47 5.55 -21.99
N TYR A 460 -7.39 4.23 -21.77
CA TYR A 460 -7.55 3.56 -20.48
C TYR A 460 -6.43 2.52 -20.27
N PRO A 461 -6.04 2.24 -19.02
CA PRO A 461 -6.60 2.77 -17.77
C PRO A 461 -6.24 4.25 -17.56
N ALA A 462 -7.16 5.03 -16.99
CA ALA A 462 -7.01 6.47 -16.83
C ALA A 462 -7.08 6.93 -15.38
N ARG A 463 -6.43 8.07 -15.08
CA ARG A 463 -6.54 8.74 -13.79
C ARG A 463 -7.18 10.12 -13.92
N ILE A 464 -7.97 10.48 -12.90
CA ILE A 464 -8.57 11.82 -12.76
C ILE A 464 -8.12 12.39 -11.42
N VAL A 465 -7.68 13.66 -11.38
CA VAL A 465 -7.22 14.30 -10.15
C VAL A 465 -8.22 15.37 -9.69
N LEU A 466 -8.81 15.19 -8.50
CA LEU A 466 -9.67 16.18 -7.86
C LEU A 466 -8.86 17.03 -6.88
N SER A 467 -8.44 18.21 -7.32
CA SER A 467 -7.53 19.09 -6.56
C SER A 467 -8.24 20.14 -5.70
N ASN A 468 -9.53 20.44 -5.94
CA ASN A 468 -10.26 21.51 -5.27
C ASN A 468 -10.76 21.05 -3.90
N ASN A 469 -10.48 21.83 -2.85
CA ASN A 469 -11.01 21.60 -1.49
C ASN A 469 -12.23 22.49 -1.25
N PHE A 470 -13.38 21.86 -0.93
CA PHE A 470 -14.65 22.56 -0.67
C PHE A 470 -15.00 22.62 0.82
N ARG A 471 -14.26 21.92 1.68
CA ARG A 471 -14.55 21.80 3.14
C ARG A 471 -14.14 23.05 3.91
N SER A 472 -13.04 23.70 3.53
CA SER A 472 -12.53 24.90 4.20
C SER A 472 -13.42 26.13 4.04
N ARG A 473 -14.23 26.24 2.97
CA ARG A 473 -15.17 27.37 2.77
C ARG A 473 -16.45 27.29 3.60
N SER A 474 -16.82 26.13 4.13
CA SER A 474 -18.04 25.96 4.96
C SER A 474 -17.76 26.20 6.44
N GLU A 475 -16.54 26.01 6.91
CA GLU A 475 -16.16 26.25 8.30
C GLU A 475 -15.92 27.74 8.57
N GLU A 476 -15.33 28.50 7.64
CA GLU A 476 -15.19 29.96 7.73
C GLU A 476 -16.54 30.71 7.78
N ARG A 477 -17.63 30.13 7.26
CA ARG A 477 -18.98 30.71 7.34
C ARG A 477 -19.74 30.37 8.62
N ARG A 478 -19.21 29.48 9.49
CA ARG A 478 -19.82 29.16 10.79
C ARG A 478 -19.19 29.86 11.99
N VAL A 479 -18.15 30.63 11.78
CA VAL A 479 -17.42 31.40 12.81
C VAL A 479 -17.52 32.93 12.58
N GLY A 480 -18.41 33.36 11.68
CA GLY A 480 -18.73 34.78 11.47
C GLY A 480 -20.16 35.10 11.88
#